data_6b8f458f7c2458d046f761f7c50c180b
#
_entry.id   6b8f458f7c2458d046f761f7c50c180b
#
_cell.length_a   1.000
_cell.length_b   1.000
_cell.length_c   1.000
_cell.angle_alpha   90.00
_cell.angle_beta   90.00
_cell.angle_gamma   90.00
#
_symmetry.space_group_name_H-M   'P 1'
#
loop_
_entity.id
_entity.type
_entity.pdbx_description
1 polymer ?
#
loop_
_entity_poly.entity_id
_entity_poly.type
_entity_poly.pdbx_seq_one_letter_code
_entity_poly.pdbx_strand_id
1 'polypeptide(L)'
;MNKVPSVDLRDFLSNNLEKKEKFIQTIGSAFQEIGFCAVRGHFLSDELIERLYKQIKLFFKLSDEIKTKYEHPEYSGQRGYVAFGKESAKGSKHGDLKEYWHFGQYIDEKEKDKYNYFPNIYVDELSEFNSVGKEVYVTLERTAKYVLRALALYLNIDKNYFDQYITNGNSILRPIHYPPILEDPKEAVRAAAHGDINLITLLMGAHGKGLQVKNTKEEWIDAIAQKDELM
;
A
#
# COMPACT_ATOMS: atom_id res chain seq x y z
N MET A 1 9.67 15.38 -15.18
CA MET A 1 8.58 16.03 -14.40
C MET A 1 9.11 16.47 -13.04
N ASN A 2 8.68 17.63 -12.52
CA ASN A 2 9.14 18.16 -11.21
C ASN A 2 8.07 18.04 -10.11
N LYS A 3 6.95 17.38 -10.40
CA LYS A 3 5.82 17.14 -9.50
C LYS A 3 5.16 15.83 -9.87
N VAL A 4 4.71 15.09 -8.86
CA VAL A 4 3.91 13.87 -9.07
C VAL A 4 2.58 14.26 -9.74
N PRO A 5 2.26 13.68 -10.91
CA PRO A 5 0.98 13.94 -11.59
C PRO A 5 -0.19 13.33 -10.84
N SER A 6 -1.39 13.89 -11.06
CA SER A 6 -2.65 13.37 -10.54
C SER A 6 -3.57 12.97 -11.69
N VAL A 7 -4.24 11.83 -11.57
CA VAL A 7 -5.23 11.31 -12.51
C VAL A 7 -6.52 10.92 -11.80
N ASP A 8 -7.63 10.90 -12.54
CA ASP A 8 -8.93 10.48 -12.02
C ASP A 8 -9.34 9.12 -12.61
N LEU A 9 -9.43 8.09 -11.78
CA LEU A 9 -9.78 6.74 -12.22
C LEU A 9 -11.14 6.67 -12.91
N ARG A 10 -12.06 7.59 -12.60
CA ARG A 10 -13.37 7.70 -13.26
C ARG A 10 -13.24 8.02 -14.74
N ASP A 11 -12.20 8.76 -15.15
CA ASP A 11 -11.91 9.03 -16.55
C ASP A 11 -11.55 7.75 -17.31
N PHE A 12 -10.77 6.86 -16.70
CA PHE A 12 -10.46 5.54 -17.25
C PHE A 12 -11.68 4.63 -17.37
N LEU A 13 -12.60 4.74 -16.43
CA LEU A 13 -13.82 3.92 -16.36
C LEU A 13 -14.96 4.47 -17.23
N SER A 14 -14.83 5.71 -17.71
CA SER A 14 -15.87 6.37 -18.50
C SER A 14 -15.96 5.81 -19.92
N ASN A 15 -17.08 6.10 -20.59
CA ASN A 15 -17.24 5.83 -22.03
C ASN A 15 -16.59 6.91 -22.93
N ASN A 16 -15.97 7.94 -22.36
CA ASN A 16 -15.30 8.99 -23.11
C ASN A 16 -13.89 8.54 -23.49
N LEU A 17 -13.67 8.26 -24.77
CA LEU A 17 -12.41 7.74 -25.29
C LEU A 17 -11.23 8.71 -25.09
N GLU A 18 -11.47 10.02 -25.26
CA GLU A 18 -10.43 11.04 -25.10
C GLU A 18 -9.94 11.12 -23.65
N LYS A 19 -10.87 11.13 -22.68
CA LYS A 19 -10.54 11.12 -21.25
C LYS A 19 -9.78 9.85 -20.85
N LYS A 20 -10.23 8.72 -21.36
CA LYS A 20 -9.59 7.43 -21.10
C LYS A 20 -8.17 7.40 -21.65
N GLU A 21 -7.97 7.85 -22.87
CA GLU A 21 -6.65 7.92 -23.48
C GLU A 21 -5.73 8.86 -22.70
N LYS A 22 -6.22 10.05 -22.34
CA LYS A 22 -5.47 11.00 -21.51
C LYS A 22 -5.06 10.38 -20.18
N PHE A 23 -5.94 9.64 -19.53
CA PHE A 23 -5.62 8.92 -18.28
C PHE A 23 -4.48 7.94 -18.50
N ILE A 24 -4.58 7.08 -19.53
CA ILE A 24 -3.58 6.05 -19.85
C ILE A 24 -2.21 6.69 -20.09
N GLN A 25 -2.15 7.72 -20.93
CA GLN A 25 -0.91 8.39 -21.26
C GLN A 25 -0.30 9.12 -20.05
N THR A 26 -1.14 9.75 -19.22
CA THR A 26 -0.65 10.49 -18.05
C THR A 26 -0.09 9.53 -17.00
N ILE A 27 -0.81 8.45 -16.65
CA ILE A 27 -0.35 7.50 -15.64
C ILE A 27 0.89 6.73 -16.12
N GLY A 28 0.91 6.30 -17.38
CA GLY A 28 2.05 5.60 -17.95
C GLY A 28 3.32 6.44 -17.97
N SER A 29 3.23 7.70 -18.44
CA SER A 29 4.37 8.64 -18.42
C SER A 29 4.83 8.96 -16.98
N ALA A 30 3.90 9.06 -16.02
CA ALA A 30 4.24 9.28 -14.62
C ALA A 30 5.07 8.13 -14.05
N PHE A 31 4.65 6.89 -14.29
CA PHE A 31 5.41 5.70 -13.85
C PHE A 31 6.76 5.60 -14.56
N GLN A 32 6.84 5.94 -15.83
CA GLN A 32 8.09 5.90 -16.59
C GLN A 32 9.10 6.95 -16.13
N GLU A 33 8.67 8.19 -15.78
CA GLU A 33 9.56 9.30 -15.49
C GLU A 33 9.85 9.47 -13.99
N ILE A 34 8.87 9.19 -13.13
CA ILE A 34 8.96 9.42 -11.68
C ILE A 34 8.82 8.12 -10.90
N GLY A 35 8.08 7.13 -11.44
CA GLY A 35 7.69 5.92 -10.72
C GLY A 35 6.47 6.10 -9.82
N PHE A 36 5.82 7.28 -9.80
CA PHE A 36 4.70 7.62 -8.93
C PHE A 36 3.62 8.42 -9.66
N CYS A 37 2.36 8.18 -9.25
CA CYS A 37 1.20 8.93 -9.73
C CYS A 37 0.15 9.01 -8.63
N ALA A 38 -0.44 10.19 -8.41
CA ALA A 38 -1.58 10.33 -7.51
C ALA A 38 -2.87 9.93 -8.24
N VAL A 39 -3.71 9.11 -7.61
CA VAL A 39 -4.95 8.58 -8.20
C VAL A 39 -6.14 8.92 -7.32
N ARG A 40 -7.04 9.75 -7.82
CA ARG A 40 -8.35 10.01 -7.21
C ARG A 40 -9.46 9.22 -7.91
N GLY A 41 -10.68 9.29 -7.36
CA GLY A 41 -11.81 8.52 -7.90
C GLY A 41 -11.64 7.01 -7.74
N HIS A 42 -10.79 6.60 -6.82
CA HIS A 42 -10.63 5.20 -6.38
C HIS A 42 -11.90 4.70 -5.66
N PHE A 43 -11.96 3.41 -5.37
CA PHE A 43 -13.18 2.80 -4.83
C PHE A 43 -13.32 2.90 -3.30
N LEU A 44 -12.33 3.38 -2.57
CA LEU A 44 -12.44 3.61 -1.13
C LEU A 44 -13.33 4.82 -0.85
N SER A 45 -14.33 4.65 0.01
CA SER A 45 -15.11 5.77 0.55
C SER A 45 -14.38 6.42 1.73
N ASP A 46 -14.66 7.72 1.95
CA ASP A 46 -14.13 8.43 3.13
C ASP A 46 -14.51 7.71 4.43
N GLU A 47 -15.73 7.22 4.54
CA GLU A 47 -16.20 6.45 5.69
C GLU A 47 -15.35 5.18 5.93
N LEU A 48 -15.07 4.42 4.89
CA LEU A 48 -14.25 3.21 5.00
C LEU A 48 -12.82 3.55 5.42
N ILE A 49 -12.26 4.63 4.89
CA ILE A 49 -10.94 5.13 5.27
C ILE A 49 -10.92 5.53 6.74
N GLU A 50 -11.92 6.30 7.21
CA GLU A 50 -12.02 6.72 8.61
C GLU A 50 -12.17 5.52 9.57
N ARG A 51 -12.99 4.53 9.20
CA ARG A 51 -13.15 3.28 9.97
C ARG A 51 -11.81 2.54 10.06
N LEU A 52 -11.08 2.40 8.96
CA LEU A 52 -9.76 1.75 8.96
C LEU A 52 -8.81 2.47 9.92
N TYR A 53 -8.63 3.78 9.77
CA TYR A 53 -7.72 4.55 10.63
C TYR A 53 -8.12 4.50 12.11
N LYS A 54 -9.41 4.49 12.42
CA LYS A 54 -9.90 4.29 13.79
C LYS A 54 -9.44 2.94 14.34
N GLN A 55 -9.64 1.86 13.60
CA GLN A 55 -9.26 0.52 14.03
C GLN A 55 -7.74 0.34 14.13
N ILE A 56 -6.97 0.88 13.19
CA ILE A 56 -5.51 0.90 13.24
C ILE A 56 -5.01 1.59 14.51
N LYS A 57 -5.57 2.77 14.84
CA LYS A 57 -5.22 3.50 16.07
C LYS A 57 -5.57 2.73 17.33
N LEU A 58 -6.68 1.99 17.34
CA LEU A 58 -7.05 1.14 18.47
C LEU A 58 -6.06 -0.01 18.63
N PHE A 59 -5.68 -0.69 17.55
CA PHE A 59 -4.71 -1.78 17.59
C PHE A 59 -3.35 -1.33 18.11
N PHE A 60 -2.78 -0.26 17.54
CA PHE A 60 -1.46 0.21 17.99
C PHE A 60 -1.44 0.85 19.38
N LYS A 61 -2.62 1.11 19.98
CA LYS A 61 -2.76 1.51 21.39
C LYS A 61 -2.85 0.33 22.37
N LEU A 62 -3.02 -0.90 21.89
CA LEU A 62 -2.95 -2.07 22.74
C LEU A 62 -1.56 -2.17 23.39
N SER A 63 -1.50 -2.80 24.57
CA SER A 63 -0.22 -3.05 25.22
C SER A 63 0.70 -3.92 24.34
N ASP A 64 2.01 -3.76 24.52
CA ASP A 64 2.98 -4.58 23.74
C ASP A 64 2.80 -6.06 24.06
N GLU A 65 2.40 -6.43 25.27
CA GLU A 65 2.06 -7.80 25.63
C GLU A 65 0.94 -8.38 24.75
N ILE A 66 -0.09 -7.58 24.45
CA ILE A 66 -1.19 -8.03 23.58
C ILE A 66 -0.72 -8.05 22.12
N LYS A 67 -0.07 -6.99 21.64
CA LYS A 67 0.38 -6.91 20.24
C LYS A 67 1.33 -8.05 19.87
N THR A 68 2.26 -8.40 20.76
CA THR A 68 3.25 -9.47 20.54
C THR A 68 2.65 -10.87 20.45
N LYS A 69 1.43 -11.11 20.96
CA LYS A 69 0.71 -12.37 20.72
C LYS A 69 0.44 -12.64 19.24
N TYR A 70 0.41 -11.58 18.43
CA TYR A 70 0.14 -11.61 17.00
C TYR A 70 1.40 -11.57 16.14
N GLU A 71 2.60 -11.64 16.75
CA GLU A 71 3.85 -11.85 16.03
C GLU A 71 4.01 -13.34 15.68
N HIS A 72 4.30 -13.60 14.43
CA HIS A 72 4.54 -14.92 13.88
C HIS A 72 5.90 -14.95 13.18
N PRO A 73 7.02 -15.16 13.92
CA PRO A 73 8.36 -15.18 13.35
C PRO A 73 8.52 -16.22 12.22
N GLU A 74 7.78 -17.33 12.30
CA GLU A 74 7.75 -18.40 11.30
C GLU A 74 7.16 -17.92 9.95
N TYR A 75 6.40 -16.82 9.94
CA TYR A 75 5.87 -16.21 8.72
C TYR A 75 6.78 -15.12 8.17
N SER A 76 7.95 -14.91 8.75
CA SER A 76 8.95 -13.92 8.33
C SER A 76 8.35 -12.50 8.15
N GLY A 77 7.42 -12.12 9.04
CA GLY A 77 6.73 -10.83 9.02
C GLY A 77 5.68 -10.66 7.92
N GLN A 78 5.33 -11.72 7.17
CA GLN A 78 4.37 -11.60 6.07
C GLN A 78 2.90 -11.54 6.50
N ARG A 79 2.59 -11.83 7.77
CA ARG A 79 1.24 -11.77 8.35
C ARG A 79 1.33 -11.33 9.81
N GLY A 80 0.26 -10.71 10.29
CA GLY A 80 0.16 -10.29 11.68
C GLY A 80 1.00 -9.06 12.01
N TYR A 81 1.43 -8.96 13.24
CA TYR A 81 2.14 -7.81 13.81
C TYR A 81 3.66 -7.96 13.65
N VAL A 82 4.32 -6.87 13.36
CA VAL A 82 5.78 -6.74 13.39
C VAL A 82 6.15 -5.56 14.28
N ALA A 83 6.89 -5.85 15.35
CA ALA A 83 7.23 -4.89 16.39
C ALA A 83 8.19 -3.80 15.92
N PHE A 84 8.19 -2.71 16.65
CA PHE A 84 9.01 -1.53 16.41
C PHE A 84 10.50 -1.89 16.25
N GLY A 85 11.11 -1.33 15.19
CA GLY A 85 12.55 -1.46 14.94
C GLY A 85 13.02 -2.83 14.43
N LYS A 86 12.10 -3.78 14.17
CA LYS A 86 12.47 -5.12 13.65
C LYS A 86 12.77 -5.13 12.15
N GLU A 87 12.11 -4.30 11.36
CA GLU A 87 12.40 -4.18 9.94
C GLU A 87 13.53 -3.17 9.70
N SER A 88 14.44 -3.49 8.78
CA SER A 88 15.49 -2.57 8.33
C SER A 88 15.62 -2.63 6.82
N ALA A 89 15.86 -1.49 6.19
CA ALA A 89 16.19 -1.46 4.76
C ALA A 89 17.52 -2.20 4.51
N LYS A 90 17.65 -2.82 3.34
CA LYS A 90 18.87 -3.54 2.95
C LYS A 90 20.07 -2.60 3.03
N GLY A 91 21.07 -2.99 3.84
CA GLY A 91 22.28 -2.20 4.08
C GLY A 91 22.19 -1.19 5.22
N SER A 92 21.04 -1.01 5.87
CA SER A 92 20.91 -0.22 7.09
C SER A 92 21.45 -0.99 8.30
N LYS A 93 22.12 -0.28 9.21
CA LYS A 93 22.59 -0.82 10.50
C LYS A 93 21.56 -0.70 11.62
N HIS A 94 20.53 0.12 11.40
CA HIS A 94 19.49 0.41 12.37
C HIS A 94 18.12 -0.01 11.81
N GLY A 95 17.24 -0.50 12.68
CA GLY A 95 15.86 -0.76 12.31
C GLY A 95 15.10 0.53 12.00
N ASP A 96 14.15 0.47 11.10
CA ASP A 96 13.24 1.58 10.83
C ASP A 96 12.38 1.89 12.06
N LEU A 97 12.14 3.18 12.31
CA LEU A 97 11.38 3.64 13.48
C LEU A 97 9.88 3.49 13.25
N LYS A 98 9.44 2.26 13.01
CA LYS A 98 8.05 1.90 12.72
C LYS A 98 7.69 0.53 13.27
N GLU A 99 6.41 0.33 13.50
CA GLU A 99 5.76 -0.96 13.71
C GLU A 99 4.63 -1.09 12.69
N TYR A 100 4.19 -2.32 12.35
CA TYR A 100 3.14 -2.49 11.36
C TYR A 100 2.36 -3.79 11.55
N TRP A 101 1.22 -3.86 10.85
CA TRP A 101 0.42 -5.07 10.69
C TRP A 101 0.34 -5.48 9.23
N HIS A 102 0.26 -6.78 8.95
CA HIS A 102 0.00 -7.29 7.61
C HIS A 102 -1.30 -8.10 7.53
N PHE A 103 -2.23 -7.60 6.69
CA PHE A 103 -3.29 -8.41 6.12
C PHE A 103 -2.79 -8.99 4.80
N GLY A 104 -2.90 -10.31 4.63
CA GLY A 104 -2.51 -10.99 3.40
C GLY A 104 -3.69 -11.31 2.51
N GLN A 105 -3.41 -12.03 1.43
CA GLN A 105 -4.39 -12.46 0.45
C GLN A 105 -5.56 -13.23 1.09
N TYR A 106 -6.76 -12.83 0.72
CA TYR A 106 -7.98 -13.58 1.05
C TYR A 106 -8.30 -14.53 -0.10
N ILE A 107 -8.22 -15.83 0.16
CA ILE A 107 -8.45 -16.91 -0.81
C ILE A 107 -9.73 -17.64 -0.44
N ASP A 108 -10.53 -18.04 -1.46
CA ASP A 108 -11.70 -18.90 -1.25
C ASP A 108 -11.24 -20.23 -0.63
N GLU A 109 -11.98 -20.72 0.37
CA GLU A 109 -11.67 -21.97 1.05
C GLU A 109 -11.52 -23.17 0.09
N LYS A 110 -12.26 -23.15 -1.03
CA LYS A 110 -12.18 -24.20 -2.07
C LYS A 110 -10.88 -24.17 -2.88
N GLU A 111 -10.14 -23.08 -2.79
CA GLU A 111 -8.90 -22.86 -3.54
C GLU A 111 -7.66 -22.84 -2.65
N LYS A 112 -7.82 -22.89 -1.33
CA LYS A 112 -6.71 -22.80 -0.36
C LYS A 112 -5.53 -23.72 -0.67
N ASP A 113 -5.82 -24.95 -1.04
CA ASP A 113 -4.79 -25.96 -1.29
C ASP A 113 -3.93 -25.69 -2.55
N LYS A 114 -4.39 -24.77 -3.40
CA LYS A 114 -3.66 -24.36 -4.60
C LYS A 114 -2.55 -23.35 -4.30
N TYR A 115 -2.61 -22.67 -3.14
CA TYR A 115 -1.72 -21.58 -2.79
C TYR A 115 -1.02 -21.85 -1.47
N ASN A 116 0.29 -21.79 -1.46
CA ASN A 116 1.11 -21.98 -0.26
C ASN A 116 1.36 -20.63 0.45
N TYR A 117 0.27 -19.91 0.81
CA TYR A 117 0.37 -18.66 1.56
C TYR A 117 0.12 -18.89 3.04
N PHE A 118 0.82 -18.11 3.86
CA PHE A 118 0.51 -18.06 5.29
C PHE A 118 -0.93 -17.55 5.52
N PRO A 119 -1.66 -18.13 6.47
CA PRO A 119 -3.02 -17.70 6.78
C PRO A 119 -3.03 -16.28 7.36
N ASN A 120 -4.14 -15.56 7.16
CA ASN A 120 -4.36 -14.31 7.86
C ASN A 120 -4.49 -14.56 9.37
N ILE A 121 -3.92 -13.65 10.15
CA ILE A 121 -4.05 -13.62 11.61
C ILE A 121 -5.21 -12.69 11.94
N TYR A 122 -5.96 -13.02 13.00
CA TYR A 122 -7.13 -12.27 13.44
C TYR A 122 -6.91 -11.77 14.87
N VAL A 123 -7.23 -10.49 15.11
CA VAL A 123 -7.14 -9.86 16.43
C VAL A 123 -8.41 -10.14 17.19
N ASP A 124 -8.33 -10.87 18.31
CA ASP A 124 -9.48 -11.27 19.11
C ASP A 124 -10.12 -10.07 19.85
N GLU A 125 -9.28 -9.13 20.30
CA GLU A 125 -9.73 -7.94 21.04
C GLU A 125 -10.46 -6.91 20.16
N LEU A 126 -10.31 -6.99 18.83
CA LEU A 126 -10.80 -5.97 17.89
C LEU A 126 -11.45 -6.62 16.66
N SER A 127 -12.64 -7.17 16.82
CA SER A 127 -13.36 -7.85 15.72
C SER A 127 -13.60 -6.96 14.49
N GLU A 128 -13.87 -5.66 14.71
CA GLU A 128 -14.04 -4.69 13.61
C GLU A 128 -12.72 -4.41 12.86
N PHE A 129 -11.57 -4.50 13.51
CA PHE A 129 -10.25 -4.37 12.86
C PHE A 129 -10.09 -5.41 11.74
N ASN A 130 -10.46 -6.65 12.01
CA ASN A 130 -10.36 -7.75 11.05
C ASN A 130 -11.29 -7.56 9.85
N SER A 131 -12.55 -7.17 10.09
CA SER A 131 -13.56 -7.02 9.04
C SER A 131 -13.27 -5.80 8.16
N VAL A 132 -12.90 -4.67 8.76
CA VAL A 132 -12.54 -3.43 8.02
C VAL A 132 -11.25 -3.64 7.23
N GLY A 133 -10.25 -4.31 7.81
CA GLY A 133 -9.02 -4.66 7.11
C GLY A 133 -9.28 -5.47 5.85
N LYS A 134 -10.17 -6.48 5.92
CA LYS A 134 -10.60 -7.26 4.75
C LYS A 134 -11.32 -6.40 3.71
N GLU A 135 -12.26 -5.54 4.13
CA GLU A 135 -13.03 -4.68 3.23
C GLU A 135 -12.13 -3.71 2.46
N VAL A 136 -11.17 -3.08 3.16
CA VAL A 136 -10.18 -2.18 2.54
C VAL A 136 -9.25 -2.96 1.61
N TYR A 137 -8.77 -4.13 2.02
CA TYR A 137 -7.93 -4.99 1.19
C TYR A 137 -8.56 -5.27 -0.17
N VAL A 138 -9.80 -5.78 -0.18
CA VAL A 138 -10.52 -6.11 -1.42
C VAL A 138 -10.78 -4.86 -2.28
N THR A 139 -11.06 -3.73 -1.64
CA THR A 139 -11.31 -2.46 -2.34
C THR A 139 -10.05 -1.90 -2.99
N LEU A 140 -8.90 -1.99 -2.30
CA LEU A 140 -7.61 -1.59 -2.85
C LEU A 140 -7.16 -2.53 -3.97
N GLU A 141 -7.33 -3.84 -3.81
CA GLU A 141 -7.04 -4.82 -4.87
C GLU A 141 -7.84 -4.52 -6.15
N ARG A 142 -9.13 -4.17 -6.01
CA ARG A 142 -9.95 -3.70 -7.12
C ARG A 142 -9.38 -2.43 -7.77
N THR A 143 -8.93 -1.46 -6.98
CA THR A 143 -8.32 -0.23 -7.50
C THR A 143 -7.02 -0.55 -8.26
N ALA A 144 -6.13 -1.35 -7.65
CA ALA A 144 -4.89 -1.81 -8.25
C ALA A 144 -5.10 -2.47 -9.62
N LYS A 145 -6.13 -3.31 -9.71
CA LYS A 145 -6.50 -3.99 -10.96
C LYS A 145 -6.76 -3.00 -12.10
N TYR A 146 -7.50 -1.92 -11.87
CA TYR A 146 -7.79 -0.93 -12.91
C TYR A 146 -6.57 -0.07 -13.24
N VAL A 147 -5.74 0.28 -12.26
CA VAL A 147 -4.47 0.97 -12.49
C VAL A 147 -3.56 0.11 -13.38
N LEU A 148 -3.36 -1.16 -13.05
CA LEU A 148 -2.53 -2.07 -13.83
C LEU A 148 -3.10 -2.34 -15.24
N ARG A 149 -4.42 -2.36 -15.41
CA ARG A 149 -5.05 -2.43 -16.72
C ARG A 149 -4.76 -1.19 -17.59
N ALA A 150 -4.72 0.00 -16.99
CA ALA A 150 -4.33 1.21 -17.71
C ALA A 150 -2.85 1.17 -18.10
N LEU A 151 -1.98 0.69 -17.21
CA LEU A 151 -0.55 0.50 -17.51
C LEU A 151 -0.33 -0.54 -18.59
N ALA A 152 -1.11 -1.63 -18.61
CA ALA A 152 -1.05 -2.63 -19.69
C ALA A 152 -1.37 -2.00 -21.06
N LEU A 153 -2.40 -1.15 -21.13
CA LEU A 153 -2.74 -0.41 -22.36
C LEU A 153 -1.64 0.58 -22.76
N TYR A 154 -1.03 1.29 -21.82
CA TYR A 154 0.11 2.17 -22.08
C TYR A 154 1.31 1.41 -22.66
N LEU A 155 1.56 0.20 -22.16
CA LEU A 155 2.62 -0.69 -22.63
C LEU A 155 2.27 -1.40 -23.94
N ASN A 156 1.08 -1.15 -24.50
CA ASN A 156 0.57 -1.80 -25.71
C ASN A 156 0.54 -3.34 -25.61
N ILE A 157 0.15 -3.87 -24.44
CA ILE A 157 -0.08 -5.29 -24.20
C ILE A 157 -1.55 -5.55 -23.88
N ASP A 158 -1.95 -6.82 -23.75
CA ASP A 158 -3.34 -7.16 -23.40
C ASP A 158 -3.77 -6.45 -22.13
N LYS A 159 -4.95 -5.82 -22.18
CA LYS A 159 -5.49 -5.03 -21.04
C LYS A 159 -5.55 -5.83 -19.75
N ASN A 160 -5.80 -7.12 -19.80
CA ASN A 160 -5.97 -7.97 -18.65
C ASN A 160 -4.67 -8.75 -18.29
N TYR A 161 -3.55 -8.42 -18.93
CA TYR A 161 -2.27 -9.13 -18.76
C TYR A 161 -1.90 -9.30 -17.28
N PHE A 162 -2.09 -8.26 -16.47
CA PHE A 162 -1.73 -8.28 -15.05
C PHE A 162 -2.78 -8.95 -14.16
N ASP A 163 -3.99 -9.23 -14.65
CA ASP A 163 -5.08 -9.79 -13.83
C ASP A 163 -4.68 -11.12 -13.17
N GLN A 164 -3.92 -11.95 -13.87
CA GLN A 164 -3.43 -13.24 -13.37
C GLN A 164 -2.44 -13.13 -12.20
N TYR A 165 -1.75 -12.00 -12.07
CA TYR A 165 -0.77 -11.73 -11.00
C TYR A 165 -1.42 -11.05 -9.79
N ILE A 166 -2.62 -10.49 -9.96
CA ILE A 166 -3.39 -9.86 -8.87
C ILE A 166 -4.31 -10.90 -8.22
N THR A 167 -5.04 -11.66 -9.04
CA THR A 167 -5.99 -12.66 -8.55
C THR A 167 -5.25 -13.73 -7.77
N ASN A 168 -5.48 -13.78 -6.46
CA ASN A 168 -4.76 -14.65 -5.54
C ASN A 168 -3.23 -14.46 -5.62
N GLY A 169 -2.76 -13.22 -5.84
CA GLY A 169 -1.37 -12.88 -6.11
C GLY A 169 -0.50 -12.62 -4.87
N ASN A 170 -0.95 -13.00 -3.68
CA ASN A 170 -0.28 -12.74 -2.39
C ASN A 170 -0.04 -11.26 -2.10
N SER A 171 -0.95 -10.39 -2.52
CA SER A 171 -0.91 -8.97 -2.15
C SER A 171 -0.98 -8.79 -0.64
N ILE A 172 -0.44 -7.70 -0.14
CA ILE A 172 -0.40 -7.38 1.30
C ILE A 172 -0.94 -5.96 1.51
N LEU A 173 -1.87 -5.81 2.47
CA LEU A 173 -2.24 -4.51 3.02
C LEU A 173 -1.45 -4.30 4.31
N ARG A 174 -0.65 -3.21 4.35
CA ARG A 174 0.25 -2.88 5.46
C ARG A 174 -0.15 -1.56 6.14
N PRO A 175 -0.97 -1.58 7.19
CA PRO A 175 -1.06 -0.46 8.13
C PRO A 175 0.26 -0.26 8.87
N ILE A 176 0.81 0.96 8.82
CA ILE A 176 2.08 1.31 9.46
C ILE A 176 1.81 2.36 10.54
N HIS A 177 2.43 2.18 11.69
CA HIS A 177 2.47 3.16 12.76
C HIS A 177 3.89 3.68 12.96
N TYR A 178 4.02 4.99 12.94
CA TYR A 178 5.23 5.73 13.26
C TYR A 178 5.03 6.44 14.61
N PRO A 179 5.44 5.83 15.73
CA PRO A 179 5.30 6.44 17.04
C PRO A 179 6.11 7.76 17.14
N PRO A 180 5.79 8.63 18.09
CA PRO A 180 6.59 9.81 18.37
C PRO A 180 8.05 9.43 18.69
N ILE A 181 9.00 10.16 18.13
CA ILE A 181 10.43 10.01 18.46
C ILE A 181 10.68 10.84 19.70
N LEU A 182 10.90 10.19 20.85
CA LEU A 182 11.08 10.84 22.15
C LEU A 182 12.54 11.09 22.51
N GLU A 183 13.47 10.36 21.87
CA GLU A 183 14.91 10.46 22.09
C GLU A 183 15.61 10.70 20.76
N ASP A 184 16.88 11.14 20.83
CA ASP A 184 17.68 11.31 19.61
C ASP A 184 17.79 9.98 18.83
N PRO A 185 17.24 9.90 17.62
CA PRO A 185 17.24 8.66 16.84
C PRO A 185 18.61 8.32 16.27
N LYS A 186 19.63 9.18 16.49
CA LYS A 186 20.96 9.09 15.90
C LYS A 186 20.87 8.98 14.36
N GLU A 187 21.28 7.84 13.80
CA GLU A 187 21.21 7.58 12.35
C GLU A 187 19.94 6.84 11.91
N ALA A 188 19.07 6.44 12.84
CA ALA A 188 17.82 5.74 12.51
C ALA A 188 16.78 6.70 11.94
N VAL A 189 16.08 6.26 10.89
CA VAL A 189 15.02 7.02 10.21
C VAL A 189 13.69 6.31 10.30
N ARG A 190 12.58 7.00 10.02
CA ARG A 190 11.24 6.40 10.00
C ARG A 190 11.10 5.32 8.93
N ALA A 191 11.63 5.58 7.74
CA ALA A 191 11.74 4.64 6.63
C ALA A 191 12.93 5.05 5.77
N ALA A 192 13.94 4.19 5.65
CA ALA A 192 15.08 4.43 4.79
C ALA A 192 14.69 4.36 3.31
N ALA A 193 15.44 5.05 2.46
CA ALA A 193 15.21 5.00 1.01
C ALA A 193 15.38 3.56 0.48
N HIS A 194 14.39 3.11 -0.29
CA HIS A 194 14.37 1.77 -0.89
C HIS A 194 13.55 1.78 -2.18
N GLY A 195 13.72 0.77 -3.00
CA GLY A 195 12.83 0.48 -4.12
C GLY A 195 11.82 -0.60 -3.74
N ASP A 196 10.58 -0.45 -4.21
CA ASP A 196 9.56 -1.49 -4.09
C ASP A 196 9.85 -2.63 -5.07
N ILE A 197 9.65 -3.86 -4.64
CA ILE A 197 9.90 -5.09 -5.44
C ILE A 197 8.63 -5.70 -6.01
N ASN A 198 7.49 -5.14 -5.71
CA ASN A 198 6.17 -5.57 -6.19
C ASN A 198 5.81 -4.89 -7.54
N LEU A 199 4.64 -5.23 -8.10
CA LEU A 199 4.15 -4.60 -9.33
C LEU A 199 3.81 -3.12 -9.12
N ILE A 200 3.01 -2.82 -8.10
CA ILE A 200 2.66 -1.46 -7.67
C ILE A 200 2.36 -1.43 -6.17
N THR A 201 2.51 -0.28 -5.57
CA THR A 201 2.04 0.03 -4.22
C THR A 201 0.93 1.09 -4.30
N LEU A 202 -0.16 0.91 -3.57
CA LEU A 202 -1.19 1.93 -3.35
C LEU A 202 -1.02 2.50 -1.95
N LEU A 203 -0.50 3.71 -1.85
CA LEU A 203 -0.22 4.36 -0.57
C LEU A 203 -1.37 5.29 -0.18
N MET A 204 -1.95 5.05 0.99
CA MET A 204 -2.93 5.94 1.64
C MET A 204 -2.24 6.87 2.64
N GLY A 205 -2.75 8.09 2.80
CA GLY A 205 -2.33 8.98 3.87
C GLY A 205 -1.06 9.80 3.59
N ALA A 206 -0.61 9.88 2.34
CA ALA A 206 0.53 10.73 1.94
C ALA A 206 0.17 12.23 1.90
N HIS A 207 -0.57 12.73 2.93
CA HIS A 207 -1.05 14.12 2.98
C HIS A 207 -0.06 15.09 3.65
N GLY A 208 0.96 14.55 4.31
CA GLY A 208 1.97 15.33 5.03
C GLY A 208 3.25 15.53 4.23
N LYS A 209 4.17 16.28 4.83
CA LYS A 209 5.55 16.40 4.31
C LYS A 209 6.40 15.21 4.78
N GLY A 210 7.43 14.89 4.00
CA GLY A 210 8.45 13.92 4.39
C GLY A 210 8.52 12.69 3.49
N LEU A 211 7.47 12.37 2.73
CA LEU A 211 7.57 11.37 1.67
C LEU A 211 8.22 12.01 0.44
N GLN A 212 9.32 11.42 -0.01
CA GLN A 212 10.03 11.85 -1.20
C GLN A 212 10.27 10.66 -2.11
N VAL A 213 10.24 10.90 -3.40
CA VAL A 213 10.54 9.91 -4.45
C VAL A 213 11.70 10.39 -5.29
N LYS A 214 12.52 9.48 -5.76
CA LYS A 214 13.66 9.77 -6.59
C LYS A 214 13.30 9.51 -8.05
N ASN A 215 13.37 10.56 -8.88
CA ASN A 215 13.05 10.42 -10.29
C ASN A 215 14.19 9.78 -11.10
N THR A 216 13.98 9.57 -12.39
CA THR A 216 14.98 8.99 -13.30
C THR A 216 16.23 9.88 -13.51
N LYS A 217 16.17 11.15 -13.07
CA LYS A 217 17.33 12.07 -13.08
C LYS A 217 18.06 12.14 -11.75
N GLU A 218 17.75 11.19 -10.83
CA GLU A 218 18.33 11.14 -9.49
C GLU A 218 17.95 12.33 -8.57
N GLU A 219 16.88 13.08 -8.89
CA GLU A 219 16.39 14.21 -8.12
C GLU A 219 15.29 13.76 -7.15
N TRP A 220 15.33 14.25 -5.90
CA TRP A 220 14.29 14.02 -4.92
C TRP A 220 13.09 14.96 -5.15
N ILE A 221 11.91 14.38 -5.25
CA ILE A 221 10.64 15.10 -5.46
C ILE A 221 9.72 14.81 -4.27
N ASP A 222 9.12 15.84 -3.70
CA ASP A 222 8.11 15.66 -2.66
C ASP A 222 6.86 14.97 -3.23
N ALA A 223 6.47 13.85 -2.60
CA ALA A 223 5.28 13.08 -2.96
C ALA A 223 4.15 13.43 -1.98
N ILE A 224 3.32 14.40 -2.37
CA ILE A 224 2.19 14.89 -1.57
C ILE A 224 0.89 14.59 -2.30
N ALA A 225 0.05 13.73 -1.72
CA ALA A 225 -1.29 13.45 -2.21
C ALA A 225 -2.33 14.42 -1.60
N GLN A 226 -3.41 14.69 -2.33
CA GLN A 226 -4.60 15.34 -1.78
C GLN A 226 -5.38 14.35 -0.90
N LYS A 227 -6.36 14.86 -0.12
CA LYS A 227 -7.13 14.03 0.82
C LYS A 227 -7.86 12.86 0.13
N ASP A 228 -8.29 13.05 -1.11
CA ASP A 228 -9.05 12.09 -1.92
C ASP A 228 -8.17 11.30 -2.92
N GLU A 229 -6.86 11.27 -2.71
CA GLU A 229 -5.89 10.60 -3.58
C GLU A 229 -5.16 9.46 -2.88
N LEU A 230 -4.95 8.37 -3.63
CA LEU A 230 -3.91 7.37 -3.36
C LEU A 230 -2.65 7.75 -4.15
N MET A 231 -1.48 7.44 -3.55
CA MET A 231 -0.21 7.62 -4.23
C MET A 231 0.27 6.27 -4.77
#